data_e04f6b4441e4d1ce92be97d238bbfaf8
#
_entry.id   e04f6b4441e4d1ce92be97d238bbfaf8
#
_cell.length_a   1.000
_cell.length_b   1.000
_cell.length_c   1.000
_cell.angle_alpha   90.00
_cell.angle_beta   90.00
_cell.angle_gamma   90.00
#
_symmetry.space_group_name_H-M   'P 1'
#
loop_
_entity.id
_entity.type
_entity.pdbx_description
1 polymer ?
#
loop_
_entity_poly.entity_id
_entity_poly.type
_entity_poly.pdbx_seq_one_letter_code
_entity_poly.pdbx_strand_id
1 'polypeptide(L)'
;MTIKLAPAVRFPGFTDVWEQRKLGSIYQFQYGHFNNNPDNGGIYPIYGANGIIGGYHGFNAENSVVIGHMGAYAGHVLWVEGKHFVTYNGTIGFPKDLNFDRKFGFHMLQHINIPKITAGSGQPFVSYSDLENIKLYISDSIDEQNKLGYFFDMLENTIALHQR
;
A
#
# COMPACT_ATOMS: atom_id res chain seq x y z
N MET A 1 -11.98 -16.02 -18.23
CA MET A 1 -12.17 -17.05 -17.17
C MET A 1 -11.48 -16.52 -15.92
N THR A 2 -12.21 -16.25 -14.86
CA THR A 2 -11.62 -15.77 -13.59
C THR A 2 -10.97 -16.94 -12.87
N ILE A 3 -9.68 -16.83 -12.53
CA ILE A 3 -8.98 -17.85 -11.78
C ILE A 3 -9.36 -17.69 -10.30
N LYS A 4 -9.73 -18.78 -9.66
CA LYS A 4 -10.22 -18.82 -8.27
C LYS A 4 -9.23 -19.58 -7.39
N LEU A 5 -9.07 -19.14 -6.16
CA LEU A 5 -8.21 -19.75 -5.15
C LEU A 5 -8.97 -19.90 -3.84
N ALA A 6 -8.88 -21.07 -3.22
CA ALA A 6 -9.27 -21.24 -1.83
C ALA A 6 -8.00 -21.16 -0.97
N PRO A 7 -7.83 -20.15 -0.08
CA PRO A 7 -6.69 -20.10 0.82
C PRO A 7 -6.62 -21.36 1.71
N ALA A 8 -5.41 -21.90 1.90
CA ALA A 8 -5.19 -23.11 2.71
C ALA A 8 -5.44 -22.85 4.20
N VAL A 9 -5.22 -21.63 4.66
CA VAL A 9 -5.48 -21.19 6.04
C VAL A 9 -6.45 -20.03 6.00
N ARG A 10 -7.51 -20.09 6.80
CA ARG A 10 -8.60 -19.13 6.77
C ARG A 10 -9.32 -19.08 8.11
N PHE A 11 -9.90 -17.94 8.44
CA PHE A 11 -10.80 -17.85 9.59
C PHE A 11 -12.06 -18.73 9.39
N PRO A 12 -12.56 -19.37 10.45
CA PRO A 12 -13.82 -20.13 10.36
C PRO A 12 -14.98 -19.25 9.88
N GLY A 13 -15.86 -19.86 9.07
CA GLY A 13 -17.06 -19.20 8.56
C GLY A 13 -16.93 -18.55 7.17
N PHE A 14 -15.71 -18.49 6.61
CA PHE A 14 -15.51 -18.00 5.23
C PHE A 14 -15.24 -19.19 4.31
N THR A 15 -16.10 -19.38 3.32
CA THR A 15 -16.03 -20.51 2.38
C THR A 15 -15.88 -20.07 0.92
N ASP A 16 -16.19 -18.80 0.63
CA ASP A 16 -16.12 -18.27 -0.73
C ASP A 16 -14.69 -18.27 -1.25
N VAL A 17 -14.51 -18.56 -2.51
CA VAL A 17 -13.19 -18.56 -3.15
C VAL A 17 -12.71 -17.13 -3.41
N TRP A 18 -11.41 -16.92 -3.29
CA TRP A 18 -10.79 -15.67 -3.67
C TRP A 18 -10.65 -15.59 -5.19
N GLU A 19 -10.86 -14.42 -5.72
CA GLU A 19 -10.77 -14.16 -7.15
C GLU A 19 -9.46 -13.47 -7.52
N GLN A 20 -8.85 -13.92 -8.64
CA GLN A 20 -7.70 -13.23 -9.19
C GLN A 20 -8.13 -11.92 -9.86
N ARG A 21 -7.59 -10.80 -9.38
CA ARG A 21 -7.84 -9.47 -9.93
C ARG A 21 -6.53 -8.73 -10.19
N LYS A 22 -6.56 -7.81 -11.15
CA LYS A 22 -5.46 -6.86 -11.32
C LYS A 22 -5.52 -5.79 -10.26
N LEU A 23 -4.36 -5.39 -9.72
CA LEU A 23 -4.29 -4.35 -8.71
C LEU A 23 -4.89 -3.03 -9.20
N GLY A 24 -4.72 -2.68 -10.47
CA GLY A 24 -5.34 -1.52 -11.09
C GLY A 24 -6.87 -1.56 -11.18
N SER A 25 -7.52 -2.74 -10.98
CA SER A 25 -8.98 -2.82 -10.83
C SER A 25 -9.46 -2.51 -9.42
N ILE A 26 -8.56 -2.55 -8.42
CA ILE A 26 -8.85 -2.39 -7.00
C ILE A 26 -8.38 -1.02 -6.51
N TYR A 27 -7.19 -0.61 -6.94
CA TYR A 27 -6.54 0.64 -6.53
C TYR A 27 -6.48 1.65 -7.66
N GLN A 28 -6.59 2.92 -7.28
CA GLN A 28 -6.15 4.06 -8.06
C GLN A 28 -4.81 4.52 -7.53
N PHE A 29 -3.85 4.80 -8.42
CA PHE A 29 -2.54 5.30 -8.08
C PHE A 29 -2.35 6.73 -8.56
N GLN A 30 -1.62 7.51 -7.76
CA GLN A 30 -1.29 8.90 -8.06
C GLN A 30 0.13 9.17 -7.60
N TYR A 31 0.98 9.80 -8.43
CA TYR A 31 2.28 10.27 -7.98
C TYR A 31 2.10 11.41 -6.98
N GLY A 32 2.98 11.46 -6.01
CA GLY A 32 3.09 12.60 -5.12
C GLY A 32 3.50 13.86 -5.87
N HIS A 33 3.41 14.97 -5.20
CA HIS A 33 3.68 16.27 -5.81
C HIS A 33 5.15 16.67 -5.70
N PHE A 34 5.65 17.32 -6.73
CA PHE A 34 6.96 17.96 -6.67
C PHE A 34 6.96 19.07 -5.59
N ASN A 35 8.01 19.09 -4.78
CA ASN A 35 8.20 20.10 -3.76
C ASN A 35 9.69 20.46 -3.67
N ASN A 36 10.01 21.71 -4.01
CA ASN A 36 11.38 22.23 -3.97
C ASN A 36 11.92 22.41 -2.55
N ASN A 37 11.02 22.54 -1.57
CA ASN A 37 11.37 22.71 -0.17
C ASN A 37 10.51 21.76 0.66
N PRO A 38 10.92 20.48 0.78
CA PRO A 38 10.12 19.44 1.41
C PRO A 38 9.88 19.69 2.90
N ASP A 39 10.80 20.35 3.60
CA ASP A 39 10.66 20.62 5.02
C ASP A 39 10.50 22.14 5.27
N ASN A 40 9.26 22.56 5.42
CA ASN A 40 8.93 23.95 5.73
C ASN A 40 8.30 24.13 7.12
N GLY A 41 8.39 23.11 7.98
CA GLY A 41 7.92 23.17 9.36
C GLY A 41 6.40 23.14 9.54
N GLY A 42 5.64 22.69 8.54
CA GLY A 42 4.18 22.54 8.64
C GLY A 42 3.77 21.32 9.48
N ILE A 43 2.46 21.27 9.79
CA ILE A 43 1.89 20.25 10.69
C ILE A 43 1.67 18.88 10.05
N TYR A 44 1.61 18.81 8.72
CA TYR A 44 1.39 17.56 8.01
C TYR A 44 2.73 16.88 7.70
N PRO A 45 2.92 15.61 8.07
CA PRO A 45 4.15 14.91 7.76
C PRO A 45 4.33 14.76 6.25
N ILE A 46 5.56 14.94 5.78
CA ILE A 46 5.96 14.72 4.38
C ILE A 46 6.54 13.34 4.26
N TYR A 47 6.02 12.57 3.30
CA TYR A 47 6.53 11.24 2.96
C TYR A 47 7.26 11.24 1.63
N GLY A 48 8.48 10.68 1.65
CA GLY A 48 9.20 10.24 0.46
C GLY A 48 9.09 8.72 0.29
N ALA A 49 9.99 8.13 -0.49
CA ALA A 49 10.02 6.68 -0.72
C ALA A 49 10.35 5.85 0.53
N ASN A 50 10.99 6.44 1.55
CA ASN A 50 11.50 5.76 2.75
C ASN A 50 10.91 6.31 4.07
N GLY A 51 9.75 6.89 4.05
CA GLY A 51 9.12 7.41 5.27
C GLY A 51 9.16 8.94 5.37
N ILE A 52 9.05 9.45 6.61
CA ILE A 52 8.92 10.87 6.89
C ILE A 52 10.24 11.60 6.62
N ILE A 53 10.17 12.72 5.88
CA ILE A 53 11.30 13.57 5.52
C ILE A 53 11.14 15.01 5.96
N GLY A 54 10.04 15.38 6.61
CA GLY A 54 9.80 16.73 7.11
C GLY A 54 8.32 17.01 7.40
N GLY A 55 7.96 18.30 7.47
CA GLY A 55 6.59 18.77 7.69
C GLY A 55 6.18 19.84 6.67
N TYR A 56 4.92 19.86 6.26
CA TYR A 56 4.36 20.78 5.27
C TYR A 56 3.05 21.42 5.74
N HIS A 57 2.71 22.57 5.19
CA HIS A 57 1.47 23.28 5.55
C HIS A 57 0.21 22.71 4.88
N GLY A 58 0.38 21.96 3.80
CA GLY A 58 -0.71 21.31 3.07
C GLY A 58 -0.59 19.79 3.08
N PHE A 59 -1.61 19.12 2.60
CA PHE A 59 -1.63 17.69 2.40
C PHE A 59 -2.18 17.36 1.01
N ASN A 60 -1.78 16.20 0.45
CA ASN A 60 -2.28 15.69 -0.82
C ASN A 60 -2.83 14.26 -0.71
N ALA A 61 -2.78 13.69 0.51
CA ALA A 61 -3.34 12.39 0.81
C ALA A 61 -3.84 12.31 2.26
N GLU A 62 -4.74 11.35 2.51
CA GLU A 62 -5.28 11.04 3.84
C GLU A 62 -5.61 9.54 3.91
N ASN A 63 -5.14 8.86 4.97
CA ASN A 63 -5.37 7.42 5.19
C ASN A 63 -5.09 6.59 3.93
N SER A 64 -3.86 6.61 3.45
CA SER A 64 -3.47 5.98 2.19
C SER A 64 -2.25 5.08 2.32
N VAL A 65 -2.03 4.24 1.34
CA VAL A 65 -0.73 3.59 1.16
C VAL A 65 0.19 4.52 0.37
N VAL A 66 1.47 4.54 0.76
CA VAL A 66 2.53 5.23 0.04
C VAL A 66 3.53 4.18 -0.45
N ILE A 67 3.75 4.13 -1.75
CA ILE A 67 4.67 3.18 -2.39
C ILE A 67 5.87 3.97 -2.91
N GLY A 68 7.06 3.55 -2.56
CA GLY A 68 8.28 4.18 -3.08
C GLY A 68 8.31 4.14 -4.60
N HIS A 69 8.49 5.31 -5.23
CA HIS A 69 8.43 5.44 -6.69
C HIS A 69 9.78 5.15 -7.36
N MET A 70 10.86 5.62 -6.75
CA MET A 70 12.21 5.48 -7.34
C MET A 70 13.30 5.36 -6.27
N GLY A 71 14.48 4.90 -6.71
CA GLY A 71 15.66 4.77 -5.88
C GLY A 71 15.68 3.47 -5.05
N ALA A 72 16.52 3.43 -4.03
CA ALA A 72 16.75 2.24 -3.20
C ALA A 72 15.48 1.69 -2.52
N TYR A 73 14.46 2.52 -2.36
CA TYR A 73 13.19 2.16 -1.72
C TYR A 73 12.03 2.05 -2.72
N ALA A 74 12.32 1.93 -4.01
CA ALA A 74 11.30 1.68 -5.01
C ALA A 74 10.52 0.40 -4.70
N GLY A 75 9.20 0.49 -4.64
CA GLY A 75 8.30 -0.62 -4.31
C GLY A 75 8.11 -0.90 -2.82
N HIS A 76 8.79 -0.20 -1.92
CA HIS A 76 8.47 -0.26 -0.49
C HIS A 76 7.10 0.31 -0.22
N VAL A 77 6.32 -0.36 0.61
CA VAL A 77 4.93 0.00 0.92
C VAL A 77 4.83 0.46 2.36
N LEU A 78 4.28 1.66 2.56
CA LEU A 78 4.01 2.24 3.86
C LEU A 78 2.51 2.48 4.01
N TRP A 79 1.96 2.24 5.20
CA TRP A 79 0.65 2.75 5.60
C TRP A 79 0.83 4.10 6.26
N VAL A 80 0.04 5.10 5.84
CA VAL A 80 0.05 6.43 6.45
C VAL A 80 -1.35 6.80 6.88
N GLU A 81 -1.51 6.97 8.18
CA GLU A 81 -2.76 7.39 8.81
C GLU A 81 -2.84 8.91 8.92
N GLY A 82 -4.05 9.45 8.80
CA GLY A 82 -4.31 10.88 8.84
C GLY A 82 -3.85 11.62 7.58
N LYS A 83 -3.91 12.95 7.66
CA LYS A 83 -3.51 13.84 6.58
C LYS A 83 -2.00 13.93 6.45
N HIS A 84 -1.49 13.78 5.24
CA HIS A 84 -0.06 13.81 4.96
C HIS A 84 0.23 14.33 3.54
N PHE A 85 1.47 14.74 3.33
CA PHE A 85 1.94 15.16 2.03
C PHE A 85 2.91 14.12 1.46
N VAL A 86 2.71 13.70 0.23
CA VAL A 86 3.59 12.75 -0.47
C VAL A 86 4.31 13.50 -1.58
N THR A 87 5.65 13.41 -1.57
CA THR A 87 6.48 13.97 -2.65
C THR A 87 6.47 13.06 -3.87
N TYR A 88 6.96 13.55 -5.00
CA TYR A 88 7.04 12.77 -6.24
C TYR A 88 7.88 11.48 -6.14
N ASN A 89 8.68 11.32 -5.08
CA ASN A 89 9.40 10.07 -4.80
C ASN A 89 8.48 8.96 -4.23
N GLY A 90 7.23 9.27 -3.94
CA GLY A 90 6.21 8.34 -3.50
C GLY A 90 5.02 8.29 -4.44
N THR A 91 4.41 7.13 -4.56
CA THR A 91 3.12 6.91 -5.22
C THR A 91 2.05 6.68 -4.16
N ILE A 92 0.97 7.46 -4.22
CA ILE A 92 -0.18 7.32 -3.33
C ILE A 92 -1.12 6.28 -3.93
N GLY A 93 -1.60 5.34 -3.11
CA GLY A 93 -2.58 4.33 -3.50
C GLY A 93 -3.87 4.47 -2.69
N PHE A 94 -5.00 4.52 -3.39
CA PHE A 94 -6.33 4.54 -2.80
C PHE A 94 -7.17 3.39 -3.34
N PRO A 95 -7.91 2.65 -2.51
CA PRO A 95 -8.93 1.73 -3.00
C PRO A 95 -9.99 2.49 -3.81
N LYS A 96 -10.40 1.90 -4.94
CA LYS A 96 -11.49 2.43 -5.78
C LYS A 96 -12.86 2.24 -5.16
N ASP A 97 -13.03 1.16 -4.38
CA ASP A 97 -14.23 0.88 -3.61
C ASP A 97 -14.04 1.37 -2.18
N LEU A 98 -14.94 2.21 -1.70
CA LEU A 98 -14.93 2.74 -0.34
C LEU A 98 -15.18 1.67 0.73
N ASN A 99 -15.83 0.57 0.35
CA ASN A 99 -16.07 -0.57 1.24
C ASN A 99 -14.87 -1.52 1.31
N PHE A 100 -13.86 -1.36 0.45
CA PHE A 100 -12.66 -2.18 0.51
C PHE A 100 -11.84 -1.85 1.78
N ASP A 101 -11.49 -2.87 2.57
CA ASP A 101 -10.71 -2.63 3.78
C ASP A 101 -9.27 -2.20 3.46
N ARG A 102 -8.91 -1.00 3.91
CA ARG A 102 -7.63 -0.37 3.57
C ARG A 102 -6.44 -1.05 4.21
N LYS A 103 -6.62 -1.59 5.43
CA LYS A 103 -5.57 -2.30 6.16
C LYS A 103 -5.30 -3.66 5.54
N PHE A 104 -6.35 -4.39 5.19
CA PHE A 104 -6.21 -5.60 4.39
C PHE A 104 -5.45 -5.33 3.09
N GLY A 105 -5.82 -4.27 2.38
CA GLY A 105 -5.14 -3.87 1.15
C GLY A 105 -3.66 -3.52 1.35
N PHE A 106 -3.33 -2.82 2.43
CA PHE A 106 -1.95 -2.51 2.80
C PHE A 106 -1.12 -3.78 3.03
N HIS A 107 -1.60 -4.70 3.85
CA HIS A 107 -0.90 -5.97 4.12
C HIS A 107 -0.74 -6.83 2.87
N MET A 108 -1.74 -6.84 1.99
CA MET A 108 -1.61 -7.51 0.70
C MET A 108 -0.50 -6.90 -0.15
N LEU A 109 -0.40 -5.58 -0.23
CA LEU A 109 0.64 -4.88 -0.98
C LEU A 109 2.03 -5.16 -0.42
N GLN A 110 2.19 -5.21 0.90
CA GLN A 110 3.45 -5.59 1.54
C GLN A 110 3.86 -7.01 1.16
N HIS A 111 2.89 -7.95 1.12
CA HIS A 111 3.16 -9.36 0.80
C HIS A 111 3.63 -9.57 -0.65
N ILE A 112 3.22 -8.74 -1.58
CA ILE A 112 3.55 -8.88 -3.02
C ILE A 112 5.06 -8.74 -3.30
N ASN A 113 5.82 -8.10 -2.43
CA ASN A 113 7.24 -7.81 -2.67
C ASN A 113 7.49 -7.07 -4.00
N ILE A 114 6.83 -5.93 -4.15
CA ILE A 114 6.91 -5.06 -5.33
C ILE A 114 8.37 -4.77 -5.77
N PRO A 115 9.36 -4.59 -4.85
CA PRO A 115 10.76 -4.39 -5.25
C PRO A 115 11.33 -5.47 -6.18
N LYS A 116 10.86 -6.71 -6.07
CA LYS A 116 11.31 -7.79 -6.98
C LYS A 116 10.74 -7.69 -8.38
N ILE A 117 9.62 -6.99 -8.55
CA ILE A 117 8.94 -6.83 -9.84
C ILE A 117 9.61 -5.71 -10.65
N THR A 118 10.26 -4.77 -9.97
CA THR A 118 10.86 -3.57 -10.55
C THR A 118 12.33 -3.74 -10.95
N ALA A 119 12.85 -4.95 -10.93
CA ALA A 119 14.24 -5.25 -11.24
C ALA A 119 14.60 -4.93 -12.69
N GLY A 120 15.09 -3.72 -12.91
CA GLY A 120 15.73 -3.26 -14.14
C GLY A 120 17.21 -2.96 -13.92
N SER A 121 17.99 -2.95 -14.97
CA SER A 121 19.41 -2.54 -14.95
C SER A 121 19.48 -1.01 -14.83
N GLY A 122 19.69 -0.49 -13.63
CA GLY A 122 19.78 0.94 -13.38
C GLY A 122 19.16 1.34 -12.04
N GLN A 123 18.73 2.60 -11.94
CA GLN A 123 18.03 3.06 -10.74
C GLN A 123 16.65 2.38 -10.66
N PRO A 124 16.34 1.68 -9.56
CA PRO A 124 15.02 1.06 -9.38
C PRO A 124 13.89 2.07 -9.52
N PHE A 125 12.83 1.66 -10.22
CA PHE A 125 11.70 2.51 -10.55
C PHE A 125 10.42 1.67 -10.61
N VAL A 126 9.31 2.22 -10.10
CA VAL A 126 7.97 1.60 -10.13
C VAL A 126 7.02 2.48 -10.90
N SER A 127 6.56 2.05 -12.07
CA SER A 127 5.57 2.77 -12.84
C SER A 127 4.14 2.43 -12.41
N TYR A 128 3.17 3.24 -12.82
CA TYR A 128 1.74 2.90 -12.67
C TYR A 128 1.40 1.58 -13.36
N SER A 129 1.93 1.39 -14.57
CA SER A 129 1.69 0.16 -15.33
C SER A 129 2.20 -1.08 -14.60
N ASP A 130 3.35 -0.99 -13.91
CA ASP A 130 3.86 -2.07 -13.10
C ASP A 130 2.89 -2.41 -11.97
N LEU A 131 2.42 -1.40 -11.23
CA LEU A 131 1.47 -1.58 -10.15
C LEU A 131 0.12 -2.10 -10.66
N GLU A 132 -0.45 -1.48 -11.68
CA GLU A 132 -1.79 -1.82 -12.20
C GLU A 132 -1.86 -3.24 -12.76
N ASN A 133 -0.77 -3.76 -13.32
CA ASN A 133 -0.71 -5.09 -13.91
C ASN A 133 -0.40 -6.21 -12.92
N ILE A 134 -0.06 -5.90 -11.67
CA ILE A 134 0.10 -6.92 -10.61
C ILE A 134 -1.21 -7.69 -10.47
N LYS A 135 -1.12 -9.02 -10.50
CA LYS A 135 -2.25 -9.91 -10.26
C LYS A 135 -2.17 -10.48 -8.85
N LEU A 136 -3.28 -10.46 -8.16
CA LEU A 136 -3.39 -10.99 -6.80
C LEU A 136 -4.75 -11.64 -6.60
N TYR A 137 -4.83 -12.53 -5.61
CA TYR A 137 -6.09 -13.11 -5.18
C TYR A 137 -6.64 -12.32 -4.02
N ILE A 138 -7.92 -11.98 -4.06
CA ILE A 138 -8.60 -11.25 -3.00
C ILE A 138 -9.93 -11.90 -2.64
N SER A 139 -10.33 -11.73 -1.39
CA SER A 139 -11.69 -11.99 -0.95
C SER A 139 -12.60 -10.84 -1.36
N ASP A 140 -13.78 -11.14 -1.89
CA ASP A 140 -14.83 -10.15 -2.11
C ASP A 140 -15.66 -9.90 -0.83
N SER A 141 -15.48 -10.70 0.23
CA SER A 141 -16.13 -10.51 1.52
C SER A 141 -15.45 -9.41 2.33
N ILE A 142 -16.14 -8.28 2.54
CA ILE A 142 -15.65 -7.20 3.38
C ILE A 142 -15.42 -7.65 4.84
N ASP A 143 -16.23 -8.56 5.35
CA ASP A 143 -16.06 -9.09 6.70
C ASP A 143 -14.77 -9.90 6.84
N GLU A 144 -14.40 -10.66 5.80
CA GLU A 144 -13.12 -11.36 5.76
C GLU A 144 -11.96 -10.39 5.63
N GLN A 145 -12.06 -9.39 4.76
CA GLN A 145 -11.04 -8.35 4.62
C GLN A 145 -10.79 -7.63 5.95
N ASN A 146 -11.86 -7.20 6.64
CA ASN A 146 -11.78 -6.54 7.95
C ASN A 146 -11.08 -7.42 9.00
N LYS A 147 -11.44 -8.72 9.05
CA LYS A 147 -10.79 -9.66 9.99
C LYS A 147 -9.32 -9.85 9.69
N LEU A 148 -8.96 -9.98 8.42
CA LEU A 148 -7.56 -10.15 7.99
C LEU A 148 -6.75 -8.89 8.25
N GLY A 149 -7.27 -7.71 7.89
CA GLY A 149 -6.62 -6.43 8.14
C GLY A 149 -6.33 -6.22 9.62
N TYR A 150 -7.33 -6.43 10.47
CA TYR A 150 -7.17 -6.33 11.92
C TYR A 150 -6.17 -7.35 12.49
N PHE A 151 -6.22 -8.59 12.03
CA PHE A 151 -5.32 -9.65 12.49
C PHE A 151 -3.86 -9.34 12.17
N PHE A 152 -3.56 -8.89 10.96
CA PHE A 152 -2.20 -8.55 10.57
C PHE A 152 -1.69 -7.29 11.28
N ASP A 153 -2.53 -6.27 11.47
CA ASP A 153 -2.19 -5.09 12.29
C ASP A 153 -1.80 -5.51 13.72
N MET A 154 -2.56 -6.42 14.34
CA MET A 154 -2.23 -6.94 15.67
C MET A 154 -0.90 -7.71 15.68
N LEU A 155 -0.64 -8.53 14.67
CA LEU A 155 0.62 -9.27 14.57
C LEU A 155 1.82 -8.31 14.45
N GLU A 156 1.74 -7.31 13.58
CA GLU A 156 2.82 -6.31 13.43
C GLU A 156 3.09 -5.56 14.72
N ASN A 157 2.03 -5.11 15.40
CA ASN A 157 2.16 -4.43 16.68
C ASN A 157 2.81 -5.32 17.76
N THR A 158 2.44 -6.60 17.78
CA THR A 158 3.01 -7.57 18.73
C THR A 158 4.50 -7.80 18.44
N ILE A 159 4.87 -7.98 17.18
CA ILE A 159 6.27 -8.15 16.75
C ILE A 159 7.08 -6.91 17.12
N ALA A 160 6.58 -5.71 16.84
CA ALA A 160 7.26 -4.46 17.14
C ALA A 160 7.49 -4.27 18.66
N LEU A 161 6.58 -4.73 19.52
CA LEU A 161 6.73 -4.70 20.96
C LEU A 161 7.82 -5.64 21.48
N HIS A 162 8.02 -6.79 20.83
CA HIS A 162 9.03 -7.78 21.22
C HIS A 162 10.44 -7.48 20.70
N GLN A 163 10.56 -6.53 19.77
CA GLN A 163 11.84 -6.11 19.20
C GLN A 163 12.46 -4.89 19.89
N ARG A 164 11.79 -4.34 20.92
CA ARG A 164 12.25 -3.21 21.75
C ARG A 164 12.92 -3.72 23.04
#